data_5528662c1ef1b0d80b0fb788c26bf346
#
_entry.id   5528662c1ef1b0d80b0fb788c26bf346
#
_cell.length_a   1.000
_cell.length_b   1.000
_cell.length_c   1.000
_cell.angle_alpha   90.00
_cell.angle_beta   90.00
_cell.angle_gamma   90.00
#
_symmetry.space_group_name_H-M   'P 1'
#
loop_
_entity.id
_entity.type
_entity.pdbx_description
1 polymer ?
#
loop_
_entity_poly.entity_id
_entity_poly.type
_entity_poly.pdbx_seq_one_letter_code
_entity_poly.pdbx_strand_id
1 'polypeptide(L)'
;MSRDLPAGATPHTAQSVVNAVQGVAPAMEIADDRNADYTQLARLGLYLVADNAWNEGAMLGRFDTRWTRWLTTPEVSADDGLGRLRGEVFINGASVGGGQGRDLMGHPLKALAWLANEANARGEQLHAGDVCILGSLVSSKFPQQGDVLRFELESFEPIELTIT
;
A
#
# COMPACT_ATOMS: atom_id res chain seq x y z
N MET A 1 -3.18 -7.08 -9.91
CA MET A 1 -3.97 -6.47 -11.02
C MET A 1 -4.59 -7.55 -11.88
N SER A 2 -5.78 -7.33 -12.47
CA SER A 2 -6.43 -8.27 -13.40
C SER A 2 -6.17 -7.94 -14.87
N ARG A 3 -5.76 -6.72 -15.17
CA ARG A 3 -5.43 -6.22 -16.49
C ARG A 3 -4.46 -5.04 -16.43
N ASP A 4 -3.86 -4.73 -17.57
CA ASP A 4 -2.98 -3.58 -17.74
C ASP A 4 -3.72 -2.24 -17.58
N LEU A 5 -2.99 -1.21 -17.17
CA LEU A 5 -3.42 0.18 -17.12
C LEU A 5 -2.50 1.05 -17.99
N PRO A 6 -2.64 0.96 -19.32
CA PRO A 6 -1.83 1.73 -20.25
C PRO A 6 -2.21 3.21 -20.25
N ALA A 7 -1.32 4.06 -20.77
CA ALA A 7 -1.63 5.46 -21.02
C ALA A 7 -2.82 5.57 -21.98
N GLY A 8 -3.75 6.45 -21.66
CA GLY A 8 -4.95 6.72 -22.45
C GLY A 8 -5.06 8.19 -22.84
N ALA A 9 -6.13 8.54 -23.56
CA ALA A 9 -6.44 9.93 -23.92
C ALA A 9 -6.74 10.80 -22.67
N THR A 10 -7.17 10.18 -21.60
CA THR A 10 -7.42 10.83 -20.29
C THR A 10 -6.71 10.08 -19.18
N PRO A 11 -6.27 10.79 -18.14
CA PRO A 11 -5.67 10.16 -16.98
C PRO A 11 -6.63 9.16 -16.31
N HIS A 12 -6.05 8.14 -15.66
CA HIS A 12 -6.80 7.22 -14.83
C HIS A 12 -7.42 7.95 -13.63
N THR A 13 -8.62 7.54 -13.28
CA THR A 13 -9.34 8.01 -12.09
C THR A 13 -9.58 6.83 -11.15
N ALA A 14 -9.93 7.10 -9.89
CA ALA A 14 -10.30 6.05 -8.95
C ALA A 14 -11.39 5.12 -9.53
N GLN A 15 -12.36 5.67 -10.25
CA GLN A 15 -13.43 4.90 -10.87
C GLN A 15 -12.92 4.05 -12.04
N SER A 16 -12.01 4.57 -12.87
CA SER A 16 -11.52 3.84 -14.06
C SER A 16 -10.64 2.64 -13.69
N VAL A 17 -9.92 2.68 -12.57
CA VAL A 17 -9.03 1.59 -12.13
C VAL A 17 -9.77 0.43 -11.44
N VAL A 18 -11.03 0.61 -11.01
CA VAL A 18 -11.83 -0.42 -10.33
C VAL A 18 -11.75 -1.76 -11.06
N ASN A 19 -11.99 -1.74 -12.37
CA ASN A 19 -12.05 -2.96 -13.18
C ASN A 19 -10.66 -3.62 -13.43
N ALA A 20 -9.58 -2.96 -13.06
CA ALA A 20 -8.22 -3.51 -13.19
C ALA A 20 -7.73 -4.17 -11.88
N VAL A 21 -8.44 -4.00 -10.78
CA VAL A 21 -8.10 -4.62 -9.49
C VAL A 21 -8.70 -6.02 -9.42
N GLN A 22 -7.85 -7.03 -9.28
CA GLN A 22 -8.28 -8.42 -9.10
C GLN A 22 -8.70 -8.73 -7.67
N GLY A 23 -7.99 -8.13 -6.69
CA GLY A 23 -8.24 -8.35 -5.28
C GLY A 23 -7.48 -7.36 -4.42
N VAL A 24 -7.85 -7.28 -3.16
CA VAL A 24 -7.15 -6.50 -2.13
C VAL A 24 -6.71 -7.41 -0.99
N ALA A 25 -5.62 -7.07 -0.33
CA ALA A 25 -5.04 -7.83 0.76
C ALA A 25 -4.40 -6.89 1.79
N PRO A 26 -4.28 -7.29 3.07
CA PRO A 26 -3.36 -6.64 3.99
C PRO A 26 -1.93 -6.86 3.50
N ALA A 27 -1.08 -5.84 3.69
CA ALA A 27 0.33 -5.91 3.32
C ALA A 27 1.18 -5.17 4.35
N MET A 28 2.40 -5.65 4.57
CA MET A 28 3.47 -4.90 5.24
C MET A 28 4.64 -4.77 4.29
N GLU A 29 5.08 -3.56 4.05
CA GLU A 29 6.34 -3.31 3.35
C GLU A 29 7.50 -3.55 4.32
N ILE A 30 8.52 -4.22 3.82
CA ILE A 30 9.77 -4.46 4.53
C ILE A 30 10.84 -3.57 3.90
N ALA A 31 11.43 -2.72 4.72
CA ALA A 31 12.52 -1.83 4.31
C ALA A 31 13.74 -2.04 5.22
N ASP A 32 14.92 -1.97 4.64
CA ASP A 32 16.19 -1.93 5.36
C ASP A 32 16.88 -0.60 5.03
N ASP A 33 16.93 0.31 5.98
CA ASP A 33 17.48 1.65 5.80
C ASP A 33 19.01 1.71 5.72
N ARG A 34 19.67 0.56 5.75
CA ARG A 34 21.15 0.43 5.73
C ARG A 34 21.83 1.24 6.83
N ASN A 35 21.18 1.44 7.97
CA ASN A 35 21.64 2.31 9.05
C ASN A 35 21.84 3.78 8.59
N ALA A 36 20.96 4.28 7.76
CA ALA A 36 21.04 5.63 7.22
C ALA A 36 20.97 6.70 8.31
N ASP A 37 21.77 7.75 8.16
CA ASP A 37 21.67 8.93 9.00
C ASP A 37 20.50 9.82 8.56
N TYR A 38 19.38 9.72 9.26
CA TYR A 38 18.16 10.48 8.96
C TYR A 38 18.32 12.00 9.08
N THR A 39 19.38 12.48 9.76
CA THR A 39 19.67 13.93 9.82
C THR A 39 20.18 14.45 8.48
N GLN A 40 20.60 13.56 7.57
CA GLN A 40 21.17 13.89 6.27
C GLN A 40 20.29 13.45 5.09
N LEU A 41 19.03 13.14 5.30
CA LEU A 41 18.09 12.64 4.26
C LEU A 41 18.11 13.49 2.97
N ALA A 42 18.22 14.82 3.09
CA ALA A 42 18.30 15.71 1.92
C ALA A 42 19.51 15.42 1.00
N ARG A 43 20.57 14.79 1.52
CA ARG A 43 21.78 14.39 0.77
C ARG A 43 21.69 12.98 0.23
N LEU A 44 20.78 12.17 0.80
CA LEU A 44 20.59 10.75 0.44
C LEU A 44 19.65 10.53 -0.74
N GLY A 45 19.07 11.58 -1.33
CA GLY A 45 18.04 11.44 -2.37
C GLY A 45 18.45 10.54 -3.54
N LEU A 46 19.69 10.68 -4.06
CA LEU A 46 20.17 9.81 -5.14
C LEU A 46 20.41 8.38 -4.68
N TYR A 47 20.87 8.18 -3.43
CA TYR A 47 21.05 6.85 -2.85
C TYR A 47 19.69 6.16 -2.64
N LEU A 48 18.69 6.90 -2.16
CA LEU A 48 17.32 6.39 -2.02
C LEU A 48 16.74 5.91 -3.35
N VAL A 49 16.97 6.66 -4.42
CA VAL A 49 16.52 6.25 -5.76
C VAL A 49 17.28 5.02 -6.23
N ALA A 50 18.61 4.99 -6.06
CA ALA A 50 19.45 3.88 -6.49
C ALA A 50 19.17 2.58 -5.71
N ASP A 51 18.79 2.69 -4.44
CA ASP A 51 18.50 1.57 -3.54
C ASP A 51 16.99 1.32 -3.39
N ASN A 52 16.21 1.67 -4.42
CA ASN A 52 14.76 1.46 -4.47
C ASN A 52 14.04 1.89 -3.18
N ALA A 53 14.42 3.06 -2.62
CA ALA A 53 13.89 3.58 -1.35
C ALA A 53 14.00 2.59 -0.18
N TRP A 54 15.06 1.77 -0.16
CA TRP A 54 15.33 0.72 0.84
C TRP A 54 14.31 -0.42 0.86
N ASN A 55 13.52 -0.57 -0.18
CA ASN A 55 12.55 -1.65 -0.25
C ASN A 55 13.23 -3.01 -0.39
N GLU A 56 12.99 -3.92 0.55
CA GLU A 56 13.45 -5.31 0.53
C GLU A 56 12.33 -6.27 0.11
N GLY A 57 11.08 -5.82 0.16
CA GLY A 57 9.95 -6.64 -0.24
C GLY A 57 8.66 -6.30 0.46
N ALA A 58 7.71 -7.20 0.34
CA ALA A 58 6.41 -7.08 0.96
C ALA A 58 5.91 -8.42 1.49
N MET A 59 5.40 -8.41 2.70
CA MET A 59 4.61 -9.51 3.23
C MET A 59 3.16 -9.27 2.86
N LEU A 60 2.53 -10.26 2.20
CA LEU A 60 1.16 -10.17 1.71
C LEU A 60 0.28 -11.18 2.44
N GLY A 61 -0.89 -10.74 2.88
CA GLY A 61 -1.95 -11.61 3.32
C GLY A 61 -2.74 -12.20 2.15
N ARG A 62 -3.80 -12.93 2.47
CA ARG A 62 -4.68 -13.52 1.46
C ARG A 62 -5.46 -12.45 0.71
N PHE A 63 -5.45 -12.50 -0.62
CA PHE A 63 -6.24 -11.61 -1.46
C PHE A 63 -7.73 -11.95 -1.40
N ASP A 64 -8.55 -10.94 -1.14
CA ASP A 64 -10.00 -11.02 -1.28
C ASP A 64 -10.41 -10.50 -2.67
N THR A 65 -10.87 -11.41 -3.51
CA THR A 65 -11.34 -11.11 -4.87
C THR A 65 -12.76 -10.56 -4.90
N ARG A 66 -13.49 -10.61 -3.78
CA ARG A 66 -14.83 -10.04 -3.63
C ARG A 66 -14.79 -8.63 -3.06
N TRP A 67 -13.67 -7.97 -3.16
CA TRP A 67 -13.40 -6.67 -2.56
C TRP A 67 -14.36 -5.55 -3.01
N THR A 68 -14.97 -5.67 -4.19
CA THR A 68 -15.93 -4.69 -4.71
C THR A 68 -17.18 -4.52 -3.83
N ARG A 69 -17.44 -5.47 -2.91
CA ARG A 69 -18.52 -5.34 -1.92
C ARG A 69 -18.34 -4.17 -0.96
N TRP A 70 -17.12 -3.65 -0.84
CA TRP A 70 -16.83 -2.44 -0.05
C TRP A 70 -17.10 -1.14 -0.81
N LEU A 71 -17.29 -1.18 -2.13
CA LEU A 71 -17.74 -0.03 -2.90
C LEU A 71 -19.26 0.11 -2.73
N THR A 72 -19.67 0.81 -1.67
CA THR A 72 -21.07 0.91 -1.25
C THR A 72 -21.83 2.04 -1.92
N THR A 73 -21.14 2.85 -2.73
CA THR A 73 -21.71 3.97 -3.49
C THR A 73 -21.44 3.78 -4.97
N PRO A 74 -22.26 4.34 -5.88
CA PRO A 74 -22.04 4.28 -7.33
C PRO A 74 -20.68 4.88 -7.75
N GLU A 75 -20.20 5.85 -7.00
CA GLU A 75 -18.89 6.49 -7.20
C GLU A 75 -17.95 6.14 -6.05
N VAL A 76 -16.65 6.05 -6.36
CA VAL A 76 -15.61 5.85 -5.35
C VAL A 76 -15.58 7.03 -4.38
N SER A 77 -15.79 6.76 -3.11
CA SER A 77 -15.92 7.76 -2.05
C SER A 77 -15.05 7.41 -0.84
N ALA A 78 -14.48 8.43 -0.20
CA ALA A 78 -13.77 8.27 1.07
C ALA A 78 -14.62 7.63 2.19
N ASP A 79 -15.93 7.69 2.04
CA ASP A 79 -16.91 7.17 3.00
C ASP A 79 -17.48 5.79 2.60
N ASP A 80 -17.03 5.19 1.50
CA ASP A 80 -17.35 3.78 1.21
C ASP A 80 -16.61 2.82 2.14
N GLY A 81 -16.97 1.52 2.06
CA GLY A 81 -16.41 0.53 2.96
C GLY A 81 -14.89 0.40 2.83
N LEU A 82 -14.33 0.55 1.61
CA LEU A 82 -12.88 0.47 1.38
C LEU A 82 -12.16 1.71 1.94
N GLY A 83 -12.74 2.90 1.78
CA GLY A 83 -12.21 4.14 2.37
C GLY A 83 -12.24 4.15 3.89
N ARG A 84 -13.21 3.48 4.51
CA ARG A 84 -13.36 3.37 5.98
C ARG A 84 -12.66 2.18 6.61
N LEU A 85 -12.16 1.25 5.80
CA LEU A 85 -11.48 0.05 6.28
C LEU A 85 -10.33 0.42 7.23
N ARG A 86 -10.32 -0.13 8.45
CA ARG A 86 -9.33 0.20 9.49
C ARG A 86 -8.22 -0.82 9.50
N GLY A 87 -6.99 -0.32 9.64
CA GLY A 87 -5.82 -1.14 9.87
C GLY A 87 -5.06 -0.68 11.11
N GLU A 88 -4.46 -1.63 11.84
CA GLU A 88 -3.69 -1.38 13.05
C GLU A 88 -2.46 -2.27 13.11
N VAL A 89 -1.34 -1.71 13.54
CA VAL A 89 -0.06 -2.41 13.69
C VAL A 89 0.25 -2.59 15.16
N PHE A 90 0.73 -3.78 15.48
CA PHE A 90 1.16 -4.16 16.83
C PHE A 90 2.61 -4.62 16.79
N ILE A 91 3.37 -4.32 17.84
CA ILE A 91 4.68 -4.90 18.15
C ILE A 91 4.60 -5.55 19.50
N ASN A 92 4.89 -6.85 19.59
CA ASN A 92 4.79 -7.65 20.83
C ASN A 92 3.43 -7.51 21.52
N GLY A 93 2.35 -7.42 20.74
CA GLY A 93 0.99 -7.27 21.23
C GLY A 93 0.59 -5.86 21.65
N ALA A 94 1.49 -4.89 21.65
CA ALA A 94 1.20 -3.49 21.91
C ALA A 94 0.88 -2.74 20.62
N SER A 95 -0.24 -2.01 20.55
CA SER A 95 -0.56 -1.16 19.40
C SER A 95 0.48 -0.05 19.24
N VAL A 96 0.97 0.13 18.01
CA VAL A 96 1.95 1.16 17.67
C VAL A 96 1.41 2.15 16.63
N GLY A 97 0.12 2.04 16.31
CA GLY A 97 -0.61 2.98 15.47
C GLY A 97 -1.52 2.27 14.46
N GLY A 98 -2.39 3.06 13.85
CA GLY A 98 -3.34 2.59 12.85
C GLY A 98 -3.88 3.74 12.02
N GLY A 99 -4.69 3.40 11.00
CA GLY A 99 -5.30 4.35 10.10
C GLY A 99 -6.49 3.76 9.36
N GLN A 100 -6.95 4.47 8.36
CA GLN A 100 -8.08 4.08 7.52
C GLN A 100 -7.70 4.17 6.05
N GLY A 101 -8.41 3.43 5.21
CA GLY A 101 -8.18 3.47 3.76
C GLY A 101 -8.21 4.88 3.17
N ARG A 102 -9.06 5.78 3.69
CA ARG A 102 -9.11 7.18 3.24
C ARG A 102 -7.84 8.00 3.52
N ASP A 103 -6.98 7.55 4.43
CA ASP A 103 -5.70 8.21 4.72
C ASP A 103 -4.71 8.05 3.56
N LEU A 104 -4.95 7.07 2.67
CA LEU A 104 -4.21 6.86 1.44
C LEU A 104 -4.75 7.78 0.33
N MET A 105 -4.27 9.02 0.27
CA MET A 105 -4.67 10.03 -0.75
C MET A 105 -6.20 10.25 -0.84
N GLY A 106 -6.90 10.09 0.28
CA GLY A 106 -8.36 10.21 0.35
C GLY A 106 -9.12 8.94 -0.02
N HIS A 107 -8.50 7.95 -0.67
CA HIS A 107 -9.06 6.63 -0.96
C HIS A 107 -8.02 5.72 -1.62
N PRO A 108 -7.94 4.40 -1.30
CA PRO A 108 -6.96 3.48 -1.89
C PRO A 108 -6.96 3.47 -3.43
N LEU A 109 -8.13 3.52 -4.06
CA LEU A 109 -8.21 3.56 -5.53
C LEU A 109 -7.74 4.89 -6.13
N LYS A 110 -7.74 6.00 -5.38
CA LYS A 110 -7.11 7.26 -5.82
C LYS A 110 -5.59 7.12 -5.82
N ALA A 111 -5.02 6.46 -4.80
CA ALA A 111 -3.59 6.17 -4.76
C ALA A 111 -3.18 5.26 -5.93
N LEU A 112 -3.98 4.23 -6.24
CA LEU A 112 -3.73 3.36 -7.40
C LEU A 112 -3.81 4.13 -8.73
N ALA A 113 -4.81 4.99 -8.90
CA ALA A 113 -4.94 5.81 -10.10
C ALA A 113 -3.77 6.78 -10.26
N TRP A 114 -3.31 7.38 -9.16
CA TRP A 114 -2.12 8.23 -9.16
C TRP A 114 -0.89 7.44 -9.58
N LEU A 115 -0.66 6.24 -9.01
CA LEU A 115 0.47 5.37 -9.37
C LEU A 115 0.46 4.99 -10.86
N ALA A 116 -0.71 4.63 -11.40
CA ALA A 116 -0.85 4.30 -12.81
C ALA A 116 -0.52 5.51 -13.71
N ASN A 117 -0.96 6.71 -13.35
CA ASN A 117 -0.67 7.93 -14.11
C ASN A 117 0.81 8.30 -14.03
N GLU A 118 1.46 8.12 -12.87
CA GLU A 118 2.90 8.36 -12.72
C GLU A 118 3.74 7.38 -13.54
N ALA A 119 3.36 6.10 -13.57
CA ALA A 119 4.00 5.12 -14.44
C ALA A 119 3.86 5.54 -15.93
N ASN A 120 2.64 5.88 -16.34
CA ASN A 120 2.36 6.29 -17.72
C ASN A 120 3.12 7.57 -18.13
N ALA A 121 3.28 8.54 -17.22
CA ALA A 121 4.06 9.75 -17.48
C ALA A 121 5.55 9.47 -17.71
N ARG A 122 6.04 8.32 -17.26
CA ARG A 122 7.43 7.85 -17.45
C ARG A 122 7.58 6.86 -18.60
N GLY A 123 6.51 6.61 -19.37
CA GLY A 123 6.51 5.65 -20.47
C GLY A 123 6.36 4.19 -20.05
N GLU A 124 5.97 3.97 -18.79
CA GLU A 124 5.70 2.66 -18.20
C GLU A 124 4.19 2.47 -17.97
N GLN A 125 3.79 1.30 -17.49
CA GLN A 125 2.40 1.03 -17.10
C GLN A 125 2.33 -0.02 -16.02
N LEU A 126 1.22 -0.08 -15.30
CA LEU A 126 0.91 -1.22 -14.45
C LEU A 126 0.37 -2.36 -15.29
N HIS A 127 0.86 -3.59 -15.03
CA HIS A 127 0.51 -4.78 -15.79
C HIS A 127 -0.43 -5.71 -15.02
N ALA A 128 -1.12 -6.55 -15.76
CA ALA A 128 -1.82 -7.68 -15.17
C ALA A 128 -0.83 -8.55 -14.37
N GLY A 129 -1.21 -8.93 -13.16
CA GLY A 129 -0.34 -9.66 -12.23
C GLY A 129 0.40 -8.77 -11.23
N ASP A 130 0.57 -7.48 -11.50
CA ASP A 130 1.27 -6.58 -10.57
C ASP A 130 0.55 -6.51 -9.22
N VAL A 131 1.37 -6.40 -8.17
CA VAL A 131 0.96 -6.08 -6.80
C VAL A 131 1.37 -4.64 -6.50
N CYS A 132 0.42 -3.80 -6.11
CA CYS A 132 0.66 -2.40 -5.77
C CYS A 132 0.44 -2.19 -4.28
N ILE A 133 1.47 -1.73 -3.57
CA ILE A 133 1.35 -1.23 -2.20
C ILE A 133 1.05 0.26 -2.29
N LEU A 134 -0.06 0.69 -1.68
CA LEU A 134 -0.65 2.01 -1.91
C LEU A 134 -0.25 3.06 -0.86
N GLY A 135 0.75 2.77 -0.05
CA GLY A 135 1.22 3.60 1.04
C GLY A 135 0.97 2.98 2.42
N SER A 136 1.36 3.68 3.47
CA SER A 136 1.30 3.18 4.84
C SER A 136 0.19 3.86 5.65
N LEU A 137 -0.50 3.08 6.48
CA LEU A 137 -1.48 3.57 7.46
C LEU A 137 -0.82 4.03 8.76
N VAL A 138 0.47 3.76 8.93
CA VAL A 138 1.26 4.13 10.11
C VAL A 138 2.63 4.67 9.69
N SER A 139 3.26 5.48 10.53
CA SER A 139 4.66 5.85 10.33
C SER A 139 5.57 4.62 10.43
N SER A 140 6.71 4.65 9.75
CA SER A 140 7.73 3.58 9.81
C SER A 140 8.04 3.19 11.24
N LYS A 141 8.22 1.89 11.46
CA LYS A 141 8.59 1.28 12.76
C LYS A 141 9.95 0.61 12.60
N PHE A 142 10.71 0.59 13.68
CA PHE A 142 12.07 0.03 13.73
C PHE A 142 12.09 -1.10 14.77
N PRO A 143 11.53 -2.26 14.43
CA PRO A 143 11.50 -3.41 15.35
C PRO A 143 12.91 -3.94 15.58
N GLN A 144 13.10 -4.61 16.72
CA GLN A 144 14.36 -5.22 17.09
C GLN A 144 14.31 -6.73 16.86
N GLN A 145 15.49 -7.37 16.81
CA GLN A 145 15.57 -8.84 16.75
C GLN A 145 14.76 -9.46 17.91
N GLY A 146 13.93 -10.43 17.57
CA GLY A 146 13.01 -11.09 18.49
C GLY A 146 11.61 -10.47 18.57
N ASP A 147 11.41 -9.27 18.03
CA ASP A 147 10.08 -8.65 18.00
C ASP A 147 9.13 -9.39 17.06
N VAL A 148 7.86 -9.44 17.46
CA VAL A 148 6.75 -9.95 16.65
C VAL A 148 5.91 -8.77 16.20
N LEU A 149 5.88 -8.54 14.88
CA LEU A 149 5.03 -7.55 14.24
C LEU A 149 3.74 -8.22 13.78
N ARG A 150 2.62 -7.56 14.01
CA ARG A 150 1.30 -8.00 13.55
C ARG A 150 0.54 -6.84 12.94
N PHE A 151 0.01 -7.03 11.75
CA PHE A 151 -0.90 -6.09 11.11
C PHE A 151 -2.29 -6.69 11.02
N GLU A 152 -3.25 -6.00 11.60
CA GLU A 152 -4.68 -6.32 11.53
C GLU A 152 -5.35 -5.33 10.59
N LEU A 153 -5.95 -5.85 9.52
CA LEU A 153 -6.83 -5.10 8.65
C LEU A 153 -8.25 -5.64 8.84
N GLU A 154 -9.18 -4.74 9.15
CA GLU A 154 -10.58 -5.09 9.41
C GLU A 154 -11.13 -6.00 8.31
N SER A 155 -11.84 -7.06 8.71
CA SER A 155 -12.41 -8.08 7.82
C SER A 155 -11.42 -8.98 7.06
N PHE A 156 -10.13 -8.91 7.38
CA PHE A 156 -9.10 -9.81 6.86
C PHE A 156 -8.46 -10.62 7.98
N GLU A 157 -7.83 -11.73 7.60
CA GLU A 157 -6.94 -12.44 8.51
C GLU A 157 -5.69 -11.57 8.76
N PRO A 158 -5.23 -11.45 10.03
CA PRO A 158 -4.01 -10.71 10.32
C PRO A 158 -2.80 -11.34 9.65
N ILE A 159 -1.79 -10.52 9.38
CA ILE A 159 -0.47 -11.00 8.97
C ILE A 159 0.52 -10.73 10.10
N GLU A 160 1.47 -11.65 10.27
CA GLU A 160 2.43 -11.63 11.38
C GLU A 160 3.83 -11.96 10.88
N LEU A 161 4.82 -11.27 11.40
CA LEU A 161 6.24 -11.42 11.08
C LEU A 161 7.07 -11.38 12.35
N THR A 162 8.01 -12.31 12.52
CA THR A 162 9.03 -12.28 13.58
C THR A 162 10.35 -11.79 13.02
N ILE A 163 11.00 -10.85 13.66
CA ILE A 163 12.33 -10.36 13.30
C ILE A 163 13.38 -11.34 13.85
N THR A 164 14.16 -11.92 12.97
CA THR A 164 15.17 -12.93 13.31
C THR A 164 16.59 -12.42 13.08
#